data_f89956b9fb40592a3779aea2fcb0fc0b
#
_entry.id   f89956b9fb40592a3779aea2fcb0fc0b
#
_cell.length_a   1.000
_cell.length_b   1.000
_cell.length_c   1.000
_cell.angle_alpha   90.00
_cell.angle_beta   90.00
_cell.angle_gamma   90.00
#
_symmetry.space_group_name_H-M   'P 1'
#
loop_
_entity.id
_entity.type
_entity.pdbx_description
1 polymer ?
#
loop_
_entity_poly.entity_id
_entity_poly.type
_entity_poly.pdbx_seq_one_letter_code
_entity_poly.pdbx_strand_id
1 'polypeptide(L)'
;MSSTTQQQPRFSVSQVSTLTASFAEDVRAYTAAGVDGIGVWELKLGEGPDDAALELLAASELGRASAVPAVPSILPLPLLPGPADPQERIESLCASVRRLARFEPAAIVCLTGPAGDRPPDEARALVVAGLQRVAREAERAGVRLALEPFQREGIERWSLVNTLGEAAELLQEVGSDAVGIQFDVWHLWNTPDLLAEIPRYAHLLAGVHVDDWREPTRGWADRVLPGDGVADLPAILGALADAGWDGFYDLEIFSDNGAFGSAYPDSLWDLDAAELARRGREAFARCWSERRVTAAAVSQRGET
;
A
#
# COMPACT_ATOMS: atom_id res chain seq x y z
N MET A 1 -5.48 -26.83 -26.87
CA MET A 1 -5.90 -25.46 -26.46
C MET A 1 -6.06 -25.49 -24.96
N SER A 2 -4.96 -25.30 -24.22
CA SER A 2 -5.05 -25.17 -22.75
C SER A 2 -5.61 -23.77 -22.44
N SER A 3 -6.84 -23.71 -21.98
CA SER A 3 -7.43 -22.54 -21.35
C SER A 3 -6.60 -22.28 -20.09
N THR A 4 -5.67 -21.35 -20.15
CA THR A 4 -5.09 -20.77 -18.95
C THR A 4 -6.24 -20.10 -18.22
N THR A 5 -6.69 -20.70 -17.14
CA THR A 5 -7.70 -20.10 -16.24
C THR A 5 -7.09 -18.80 -15.77
N GLN A 6 -7.53 -17.68 -16.32
CA GLN A 6 -7.06 -16.36 -15.94
C GLN A 6 -7.52 -16.16 -14.49
N GLN A 7 -6.58 -16.17 -13.57
CA GLN A 7 -6.84 -16.03 -12.15
C GLN A 7 -7.58 -14.71 -11.92
N GLN A 8 -8.71 -14.76 -11.23
CA GLN A 8 -9.46 -13.55 -10.85
C GLN A 8 -8.58 -12.74 -9.89
N PRO A 9 -8.46 -11.42 -10.09
CA PRO A 9 -7.68 -10.58 -9.19
C PRO A 9 -8.35 -10.55 -7.82
N ARG A 10 -7.56 -10.58 -6.76
CA ARG A 10 -8.08 -10.40 -5.40
C ARG A 10 -8.10 -8.90 -5.06
N PHE A 11 -9.29 -8.35 -4.86
CA PHE A 11 -9.49 -6.95 -4.52
C PHE A 11 -9.78 -6.78 -3.04
N SER A 12 -9.05 -5.89 -2.38
CA SER A 12 -9.25 -5.53 -0.97
C SER A 12 -9.45 -4.03 -0.80
N VAL A 13 -9.83 -3.62 0.40
CA VAL A 13 -9.99 -2.21 0.76
C VAL A 13 -9.21 -1.92 2.02
N SER A 14 -8.27 -0.99 1.94
CA SER A 14 -7.55 -0.45 3.09
C SER A 14 -8.47 0.41 3.95
N GLN A 15 -8.41 0.24 5.26
CA GLN A 15 -9.30 0.92 6.21
C GLN A 15 -9.15 2.44 6.24
N VAL A 16 -8.07 3.02 5.70
CA VAL A 16 -7.98 4.46 5.52
C VAL A 16 -8.99 4.97 4.49
N SER A 17 -9.38 4.15 3.52
CA SER A 17 -10.37 4.51 2.49
C SER A 17 -11.74 4.81 3.09
N THR A 18 -12.04 4.29 4.26
CA THR A 18 -13.28 4.49 5.02
C THR A 18 -12.96 5.09 6.39
N LEU A 19 -12.17 6.16 6.42
CA LEU A 19 -11.56 6.74 7.63
C LEU A 19 -12.54 6.94 8.79
N THR A 20 -13.77 7.34 8.50
CA THR A 20 -14.81 7.66 9.51
C THR A 20 -15.48 6.43 10.13
N ALA A 21 -15.40 5.28 9.49
CA ALA A 21 -15.96 4.04 9.99
C ALA A 21 -15.06 3.38 11.05
N SER A 22 -15.63 2.68 12.01
CA SER A 22 -14.90 1.85 12.96
C SER A 22 -14.40 0.56 12.30
N PHE A 23 -13.44 -0.13 12.93
CA PHE A 23 -12.96 -1.43 12.48
C PHE A 23 -14.11 -2.43 12.24
N ALA A 24 -15.07 -2.48 13.15
CA ALA A 24 -16.20 -3.41 13.03
C ALA A 24 -17.18 -3.03 11.91
N GLU A 25 -17.35 -1.73 11.64
CA GLU A 25 -18.15 -1.26 10.51
C GLU A 25 -17.48 -1.60 9.18
N ASP A 26 -16.17 -1.42 9.08
CA ASP A 26 -15.39 -1.78 7.89
C ASP A 26 -15.52 -3.27 7.57
N VAL A 27 -15.32 -4.15 8.55
CA VAL A 27 -15.42 -5.61 8.33
C VAL A 27 -16.82 -5.98 7.79
N ARG A 28 -17.88 -5.41 8.37
CA ARG A 28 -19.27 -5.64 7.89
C ARG A 28 -19.50 -5.07 6.49
N ALA A 29 -19.04 -3.84 6.25
CA ALA A 29 -19.21 -3.12 5.00
C ALA A 29 -18.49 -3.83 3.84
N TYR A 30 -17.23 -4.23 4.06
CA TYR A 30 -16.41 -4.89 3.05
C TYR A 30 -16.95 -6.29 2.72
N THR A 31 -17.39 -7.04 3.74
CA THR A 31 -18.08 -8.32 3.53
C THR A 31 -19.35 -8.12 2.72
N ALA A 32 -20.17 -7.14 3.05
CA ALA A 32 -21.42 -6.85 2.32
C ALA A 32 -21.18 -6.39 0.88
N ALA A 33 -20.09 -5.65 0.62
CA ALA A 33 -19.68 -5.23 -0.73
C ALA A 33 -19.08 -6.38 -1.55
N GLY A 34 -18.81 -7.54 -0.93
CA GLY A 34 -18.24 -8.72 -1.58
C GLY A 34 -16.80 -8.50 -2.08
N VAL A 35 -15.99 -7.71 -1.35
CA VAL A 35 -14.55 -7.60 -1.61
C VAL A 35 -13.80 -8.79 -1.02
N ASP A 36 -12.62 -9.10 -1.55
CA ASP A 36 -11.90 -10.32 -1.19
C ASP A 36 -11.03 -10.16 0.08
N GLY A 37 -10.79 -8.92 0.51
CA GLY A 37 -9.92 -8.70 1.66
C GLY A 37 -10.00 -7.30 2.28
N ILE A 38 -9.23 -7.11 3.33
CA ILE A 38 -9.11 -5.88 4.12
C ILE A 38 -7.65 -5.53 4.35
N GLY A 39 -7.30 -4.25 4.15
CA GLY A 39 -6.05 -3.67 4.64
C GLY A 39 -6.27 -3.08 6.03
N VAL A 40 -5.54 -3.57 7.02
CA VAL A 40 -5.72 -3.19 8.44
C VAL A 40 -4.92 -1.94 8.78
N TRP A 41 -5.58 -0.92 9.34
CA TRP A 41 -4.93 0.26 9.88
C TRP A 41 -4.86 0.21 11.41
N GLU A 42 -3.66 0.21 11.96
CA GLU A 42 -3.44 0.11 13.41
C GLU A 42 -4.18 1.21 14.19
N LEU A 43 -4.29 2.41 13.61
CA LEU A 43 -5.02 3.54 14.21
C LEU A 43 -6.50 3.22 14.49
N LYS A 44 -7.11 2.29 13.75
CA LYS A 44 -8.50 1.86 13.98
C LYS A 44 -8.66 0.78 15.05
N LEU A 45 -7.56 0.20 15.53
CA LEU A 45 -7.59 -0.80 16.59
C LEU A 45 -7.72 -0.19 17.99
N GLY A 46 -7.40 1.11 18.14
CA GLY A 46 -7.41 1.79 19.44
C GLY A 46 -6.32 1.30 20.39
N GLU A 47 -6.42 1.66 21.68
CA GLU A 47 -5.42 1.32 22.71
C GLU A 47 -5.75 0.03 23.49
N GLY A 48 -6.91 -0.57 23.24
CA GLY A 48 -7.38 -1.74 23.96
C GLY A 48 -6.76 -3.07 23.46
N PRO A 49 -7.18 -4.20 24.05
CA PRO A 49 -6.83 -5.51 23.55
C PRO A 49 -7.49 -5.78 22.19
N ASP A 50 -6.76 -6.44 21.29
CA ASP A 50 -7.19 -6.67 19.91
C ASP A 50 -8.11 -7.89 19.74
N ASP A 51 -8.41 -8.62 20.82
CA ASP A 51 -9.09 -9.93 20.74
C ASP A 51 -10.45 -9.85 20.03
N ALA A 52 -11.25 -8.81 20.33
CA ALA A 52 -12.54 -8.63 19.65
C ALA A 52 -12.38 -8.31 18.13
N ALA A 53 -11.36 -7.57 17.76
CA ALA A 53 -11.07 -7.27 16.34
C ALA A 53 -10.57 -8.54 15.62
N LEU A 54 -9.72 -9.34 16.26
CA LEU A 54 -9.22 -10.61 15.74
C LEU A 54 -10.36 -11.63 15.58
N GLU A 55 -11.23 -11.77 16.58
CA GLU A 55 -12.40 -12.66 16.50
C GLU A 55 -13.35 -12.24 15.37
N LEU A 56 -13.63 -10.93 15.26
CA LEU A 56 -14.50 -10.41 14.21
C LEU A 56 -13.92 -10.67 12.81
N LEU A 57 -12.62 -10.42 12.63
CA LEU A 57 -11.95 -10.66 11.36
C LEU A 57 -11.85 -12.16 11.04
N ALA A 58 -11.61 -13.01 12.05
CA ALA A 58 -11.58 -14.46 11.88
C ALA A 58 -12.96 -15.03 11.51
N ALA A 59 -14.04 -14.39 11.99
CA ALA A 59 -15.41 -14.79 11.65
C ALA A 59 -15.85 -14.29 10.26
N SER A 60 -15.10 -13.37 9.64
CA SER A 60 -15.34 -12.90 8.28
C SER A 60 -14.61 -13.80 7.27
N GLU A 61 -15.04 -13.74 6.00
CA GLU A 61 -14.33 -14.41 4.90
C GLU A 61 -13.25 -13.50 4.24
N LEU A 62 -13.01 -12.30 4.81
CA LEU A 62 -12.05 -11.35 4.29
C LEU A 62 -10.62 -11.87 4.45
N GLY A 63 -9.88 -11.92 3.33
CA GLY A 63 -8.43 -12.10 3.36
C GLY A 63 -7.73 -10.89 3.99
N ARG A 64 -6.48 -11.08 4.42
CA ARG A 64 -5.65 -10.03 5.03
C ARG A 64 -4.69 -9.51 3.97
N ALA A 65 -4.94 -8.29 3.49
CA ALA A 65 -4.11 -7.65 2.47
C ALA A 65 -2.89 -6.98 3.11
N SER A 66 -2.89 -5.67 3.20
CA SER A 66 -1.84 -4.91 3.89
C SER A 66 -2.15 -4.70 5.37
N ALA A 67 -1.14 -4.28 6.13
CA ALA A 67 -1.37 -3.62 7.42
C ALA A 67 -0.50 -2.38 7.52
N VAL A 68 -1.06 -1.28 8.03
CA VAL A 68 -0.36 0.00 8.17
C VAL A 68 -0.16 0.33 9.65
N PRO A 69 1.09 0.45 10.12
CA PRO A 69 1.42 0.82 11.48
C PRO A 69 0.99 2.25 11.83
N ALA A 70 0.73 2.51 13.11
CA ALA A 70 0.45 3.87 13.60
C ALA A 70 1.65 4.81 13.40
N VAL A 71 2.87 4.29 13.49
CA VAL A 71 4.13 5.00 13.20
C VAL A 71 4.90 4.23 12.12
N PRO A 72 4.60 4.43 10.82
CA PRO A 72 5.11 3.57 9.76
C PRO A 72 6.53 3.89 9.30
N SER A 73 7.11 5.04 9.67
CA SER A 73 8.38 5.51 9.09
C SER A 73 9.55 5.50 10.07
N ILE A 74 10.75 5.28 9.53
CA ILE A 74 12.01 5.31 10.29
C ILE A 74 12.40 6.75 10.69
N LEU A 75 12.33 7.68 9.75
CA LEU A 75 12.56 9.10 9.99
C LEU A 75 11.22 9.82 10.21
N PRO A 76 11.20 10.96 10.90
CA PRO A 76 9.98 11.72 11.13
C PRO A 76 9.26 12.06 9.84
N LEU A 77 7.97 11.77 9.78
CA LEU A 77 7.11 12.04 8.63
C LEU A 77 6.20 13.23 8.94
N PRO A 78 6.20 14.29 8.12
CA PRO A 78 5.43 15.51 8.41
C PRO A 78 3.92 15.31 8.56
N LEU A 79 3.35 14.30 7.88
CA LEU A 79 1.91 14.05 7.86
C LEU A 79 1.38 13.24 9.02
N LEU A 80 2.16 12.29 9.50
CA LEU A 80 1.72 11.38 10.54
C LEU A 80 2.46 11.72 11.83
N PRO A 81 1.73 12.06 12.91
CA PRO A 81 2.33 12.34 14.21
C PRO A 81 3.09 11.12 14.72
N GLY A 82 4.12 11.36 15.52
CA GLY A 82 4.91 10.31 16.12
C GLY A 82 6.19 10.89 16.73
N PRO A 83 7.03 10.06 17.34
CA PRO A 83 8.29 10.50 17.93
C PRO A 83 9.17 11.27 16.94
N ALA A 84 9.88 12.29 17.44
CA ALA A 84 10.86 13.03 16.65
C ALA A 84 12.19 12.25 16.54
N ASP A 85 12.50 11.41 17.52
CA ASP A 85 13.70 10.57 17.54
C ASP A 85 13.50 9.34 16.65
N PRO A 86 14.36 9.11 15.64
CA PRO A 86 14.33 7.92 14.82
C PRO A 86 14.42 6.60 15.60
N GLN A 87 15.15 6.56 16.72
CA GLN A 87 15.23 5.35 17.54
C GLN A 87 13.89 5.00 18.20
N GLU A 88 13.18 5.99 18.73
CA GLU A 88 11.84 5.79 19.29
C GLU A 88 10.84 5.37 18.21
N ARG A 89 10.97 5.87 16.98
CA ARG A 89 10.13 5.44 15.84
C ARG A 89 10.39 3.99 15.46
N ILE A 90 11.65 3.57 15.40
CA ILE A 90 12.05 2.18 15.14
C ILE A 90 11.45 1.25 16.20
N GLU A 91 11.50 1.64 17.47
CA GLU A 91 10.92 0.84 18.56
C GLU A 91 9.40 0.77 18.46
N SER A 92 8.74 1.89 18.14
CA SER A 92 7.30 1.94 17.87
C SER A 92 6.92 1.04 16.69
N LEU A 93 7.66 1.10 15.60
CA LEU A 93 7.42 0.25 14.43
C LEU A 93 7.63 -1.24 14.75
N CYS A 94 8.66 -1.59 15.53
CA CYS A 94 8.83 -2.95 16.02
C CYS A 94 7.65 -3.42 16.89
N ALA A 95 7.09 -2.54 17.72
CA ALA A 95 5.91 -2.86 18.52
C ALA A 95 4.68 -3.06 17.64
N SER A 96 4.47 -2.19 16.64
CA SER A 96 3.41 -2.33 15.63
C SER A 96 3.54 -3.63 14.83
N VAL A 97 4.75 -4.01 14.42
CA VAL A 97 5.00 -5.30 13.72
C VAL A 97 4.52 -6.48 14.58
N ARG A 98 4.88 -6.52 15.86
CA ARG A 98 4.42 -7.59 16.78
C ARG A 98 2.90 -7.62 16.94
N ARG A 99 2.27 -6.44 17.04
CA ARG A 99 0.81 -6.32 17.18
C ARG A 99 0.09 -6.76 15.91
N LEU A 100 0.48 -6.18 14.77
CA LEU A 100 -0.16 -6.39 13.48
C LEU A 100 0.07 -7.81 12.95
N ALA A 101 1.18 -8.46 13.27
CA ALA A 101 1.42 -9.85 12.90
C ALA A 101 0.32 -10.80 13.40
N ARG A 102 -0.37 -10.47 14.49
CA ARG A 102 -1.52 -11.25 15.00
C ARG A 102 -2.71 -11.27 14.04
N PHE A 103 -2.78 -10.27 13.12
CA PHE A 103 -3.80 -10.19 12.09
C PHE A 103 -3.40 -10.94 10.80
N GLU A 104 -2.21 -11.51 10.76
CA GLU A 104 -1.67 -12.31 9.64
C GLU A 104 -1.72 -11.57 8.28
N PRO A 105 -1.31 -10.28 8.19
CA PRO A 105 -1.35 -9.55 6.93
C PRO A 105 -0.36 -10.15 5.93
N ALA A 106 -0.65 -10.02 4.63
CA ALA A 106 0.30 -10.38 3.57
C ALA A 106 1.60 -9.58 3.67
N ALA A 107 1.50 -8.29 4.05
CA ALA A 107 2.65 -7.45 4.35
C ALA A 107 2.28 -6.29 5.30
N ILE A 108 3.30 -5.75 6.00
CA ILE A 108 3.19 -4.56 6.83
C ILE A 108 3.92 -3.42 6.14
N VAL A 109 3.19 -2.35 5.82
CA VAL A 109 3.74 -1.16 5.13
C VAL A 109 4.76 -0.47 6.03
N CYS A 110 5.88 -0.07 5.46
CA CYS A 110 6.89 0.76 6.13
C CYS A 110 7.43 1.83 5.20
N LEU A 111 7.85 2.94 5.78
CA LEU A 111 8.30 4.14 5.07
C LEU A 111 9.71 4.53 5.55
N THR A 112 10.46 5.18 4.68
CA THR A 112 11.73 5.76 5.11
C THR A 112 11.52 7.02 5.95
N GLY A 113 10.56 7.87 5.58
CA GLY A 113 10.51 9.29 5.95
C GLY A 113 11.55 10.12 5.19
N PRO A 114 11.45 11.47 5.22
CA PRO A 114 12.39 12.37 4.57
C PRO A 114 13.69 12.53 5.35
N ALA A 115 14.78 12.94 4.68
CA ALA A 115 16.03 13.27 5.33
C ALA A 115 15.89 14.44 6.33
N GLY A 116 14.99 15.38 6.06
CA GLY A 116 14.90 16.63 6.79
C GLY A 116 16.21 17.43 6.65
N ASP A 117 16.70 17.95 7.76
CA ASP A 117 17.98 18.71 7.79
C ASP A 117 19.23 17.81 7.87
N ARG A 118 19.09 16.47 7.83
CA ARG A 118 20.22 15.53 7.89
C ARG A 118 20.96 15.46 6.57
N PRO A 119 22.29 15.30 6.59
CA PRO A 119 23.03 14.91 5.40
C PRO A 119 22.43 13.64 4.77
N PRO A 120 22.31 13.56 3.43
CA PRO A 120 21.69 12.41 2.75
C PRO A 120 22.27 11.05 3.14
N ASP A 121 23.59 10.94 3.23
CA ASP A 121 24.27 9.69 3.60
C ASP A 121 23.98 9.27 5.05
N GLU A 122 23.88 10.23 5.96
CA GLU A 122 23.50 9.97 7.36
C GLU A 122 22.04 9.51 7.46
N ALA A 123 21.13 10.19 6.76
CA ALA A 123 19.73 9.80 6.71
C ALA A 123 19.56 8.39 6.14
N ARG A 124 20.28 8.08 5.04
CA ARG A 124 20.26 6.74 4.43
C ARG A 124 20.80 5.67 5.37
N ALA A 125 21.92 5.91 6.04
CA ALA A 125 22.50 4.98 7.00
C ALA A 125 21.55 4.69 8.18
N LEU A 126 20.86 5.71 8.70
CA LEU A 126 19.84 5.56 9.74
C LEU A 126 18.66 4.71 9.25
N VAL A 127 18.18 4.93 8.03
CA VAL A 127 17.09 4.17 7.44
C VAL A 127 17.49 2.71 7.24
N VAL A 128 18.66 2.43 6.68
CA VAL A 128 19.17 1.06 6.52
C VAL A 128 19.24 0.34 7.86
N ALA A 129 19.88 0.95 8.87
CA ALA A 129 20.00 0.36 10.20
C ALA A 129 18.63 0.15 10.86
N GLY A 130 17.71 1.11 10.70
CA GLY A 130 16.34 1.03 11.20
C GLY A 130 15.57 -0.11 10.54
N LEU A 131 15.56 -0.19 9.21
CA LEU A 131 14.91 -1.27 8.47
C LEU A 131 15.50 -2.64 8.81
N GLN A 132 16.82 -2.75 8.96
CA GLN A 132 17.45 -3.99 9.44
C GLN A 132 16.96 -4.41 10.82
N ARG A 133 16.76 -3.45 11.74
CA ARG A 133 16.21 -3.73 13.06
C ARG A 133 14.76 -4.20 13.01
N VAL A 134 13.93 -3.53 12.21
CA VAL A 134 12.50 -3.88 12.04
C VAL A 134 12.35 -5.20 11.28
N ALA A 135 13.18 -5.45 10.25
CA ALA A 135 13.19 -6.71 9.50
C ALA A 135 13.42 -7.92 10.40
N ARG A 136 14.39 -7.83 11.33
CA ARG A 136 14.57 -8.91 12.33
C ARG A 136 13.36 -9.15 13.21
N GLU A 137 12.56 -8.12 13.48
CA GLU A 137 11.31 -8.28 14.22
C GLU A 137 10.24 -8.95 13.36
N ALA A 138 10.14 -8.55 12.09
CA ALA A 138 9.23 -9.14 11.11
C ALA A 138 9.54 -10.64 10.88
N GLU A 139 10.81 -11.01 10.74
CA GLU A 139 11.27 -12.40 10.64
C GLU A 139 10.82 -13.24 11.86
N ARG A 140 10.99 -12.70 13.09
CA ARG A 140 10.54 -13.40 14.31
C ARG A 140 9.03 -13.55 14.39
N ALA A 141 8.30 -12.55 13.88
CA ALA A 141 6.85 -12.54 13.85
C ALA A 141 6.25 -13.34 12.68
N GLY A 142 7.07 -13.79 11.73
CA GLY A 142 6.64 -14.52 10.55
C GLY A 142 5.86 -13.68 9.53
N VAL A 143 6.14 -12.37 9.47
CA VAL A 143 5.48 -11.44 8.55
C VAL A 143 6.51 -10.76 7.63
N ARG A 144 6.04 -10.16 6.54
CA ARG A 144 6.86 -9.41 5.60
C ARG A 144 6.60 -7.91 5.73
N LEU A 145 7.65 -7.11 5.58
CA LEU A 145 7.54 -5.66 5.45
C LEU A 145 7.39 -5.30 3.97
N ALA A 146 6.68 -4.21 3.69
CA ALA A 146 6.56 -3.62 2.37
C ALA A 146 7.00 -2.16 2.42
N LEU A 147 8.21 -1.88 1.92
CA LEU A 147 8.76 -0.53 1.81
C LEU A 147 8.09 0.21 0.66
N GLU A 148 7.49 1.36 0.94
CA GLU A 148 6.75 2.14 -0.03
C GLU A 148 7.57 3.32 -0.57
N PRO A 149 7.86 3.34 -1.88
CA PRO A 149 8.39 4.52 -2.56
C PRO A 149 7.32 5.61 -2.70
N PHE A 150 7.69 6.87 -2.44
CA PHE A 150 6.79 8.00 -2.60
C PHE A 150 7.22 8.88 -3.77
N GLN A 151 6.24 9.39 -4.53
CA GLN A 151 6.51 10.30 -5.64
C GLN A 151 7.32 11.53 -5.22
N ARG A 152 8.07 12.11 -6.18
CA ARG A 152 8.88 13.32 -5.94
C ARG A 152 8.09 14.61 -6.03
N GLU A 153 7.08 14.65 -6.90
CA GLU A 153 6.35 15.88 -7.22
C GLU A 153 5.15 16.08 -6.30
N GLY A 154 4.99 17.30 -5.80
CA GLY A 154 3.82 17.73 -5.04
C GLY A 154 3.78 17.32 -3.56
N ILE A 155 4.55 16.33 -3.14
CA ILE A 155 4.72 15.91 -1.77
C ILE A 155 6.21 15.97 -1.44
N GLU A 156 6.71 17.17 -1.41
CA GLU A 156 8.14 17.41 -1.24
C GLU A 156 8.72 16.57 -0.11
N ARG A 157 9.46 15.51 -0.51
CA ARG A 157 10.43 14.85 0.34
C ARG A 157 9.85 14.13 1.55
N TRP A 158 8.85 13.28 1.33
CA TRP A 158 8.36 12.39 2.39
C TRP A 158 9.12 11.06 2.47
N SER A 159 9.95 10.78 1.47
CA SER A 159 10.68 9.54 1.38
C SER A 159 12.10 9.76 0.81
N LEU A 160 13.02 8.89 1.18
CA LEU A 160 14.35 8.79 0.55
C LEU A 160 14.32 7.98 -0.74
N VAL A 161 13.21 7.27 -1.01
CA VAL A 161 13.05 6.43 -2.21
C VAL A 161 11.77 6.82 -2.93
N ASN A 162 11.87 7.00 -4.25
CA ASN A 162 10.80 7.54 -5.07
C ASN A 162 10.48 6.68 -6.30
N THR A 163 11.25 5.64 -6.56
CA THR A 163 11.09 4.70 -7.67
C THR A 163 11.27 3.27 -7.21
N LEU A 164 10.83 2.31 -8.04
CA LEU A 164 11.08 0.89 -7.78
C LEU A 164 12.57 0.57 -7.72
N GLY A 165 13.37 1.20 -8.61
CA GLY A 165 14.82 1.03 -8.64
C GLY A 165 15.49 1.52 -7.35
N GLU A 166 15.18 2.72 -6.88
CA GLU A 166 15.72 3.28 -5.64
C GLU A 166 15.32 2.43 -4.41
N ALA A 167 14.09 1.91 -4.38
CA ALA A 167 13.66 0.98 -3.34
C ALA A 167 14.44 -0.33 -3.39
N ALA A 168 14.63 -0.91 -4.58
CA ALA A 168 15.40 -2.14 -4.74
C ALA A 168 16.87 -1.98 -4.30
N GLU A 169 17.51 -0.85 -4.61
CA GLU A 169 18.86 -0.54 -4.12
C GLU A 169 18.90 -0.47 -2.59
N LEU A 170 17.91 0.18 -1.96
CA LEU A 170 17.83 0.26 -0.50
C LEU A 170 17.60 -1.12 0.13
N LEU A 171 16.77 -1.97 -0.48
CA LEU A 171 16.55 -3.34 -0.03
C LEU A 171 17.85 -4.17 -0.07
N GLN A 172 18.68 -3.98 -1.09
CA GLN A 172 20.00 -4.65 -1.17
C GLN A 172 20.91 -4.26 0.00
N GLU A 173 20.91 -2.99 0.42
CA GLU A 173 21.68 -2.53 1.58
C GLU A 173 21.10 -3.06 2.91
N VAL A 174 19.77 -3.17 3.00
CA VAL A 174 19.11 -3.79 4.18
C VAL A 174 19.47 -5.26 4.29
N GLY A 175 19.53 -5.99 3.18
CA GLY A 175 20.01 -7.37 3.12
C GLY A 175 19.12 -8.38 3.85
N SER A 176 17.78 -8.21 3.84
CA SER A 176 16.82 -9.13 4.44
C SER A 176 15.68 -9.45 3.48
N ASP A 177 15.39 -10.72 3.31
CA ASP A 177 14.26 -11.21 2.49
C ASP A 177 12.88 -10.90 3.13
N ALA A 178 12.88 -10.49 4.40
CA ALA A 178 11.65 -10.07 5.09
C ALA A 178 11.16 -8.68 4.64
N VAL A 179 11.92 -7.96 3.80
CA VAL A 179 11.51 -6.64 3.28
C VAL A 179 11.33 -6.72 1.78
N GLY A 180 10.14 -6.38 1.30
CA GLY A 180 9.83 -6.19 -0.10
C GLY A 180 9.37 -4.77 -0.39
N ILE A 181 8.75 -4.54 -1.54
CA ILE A 181 8.28 -3.24 -2.00
C ILE A 181 6.75 -3.19 -1.94
N GLN A 182 6.21 -2.12 -1.37
CA GLN A 182 4.83 -1.71 -1.57
C GLN A 182 4.75 -0.90 -2.87
N PHE A 183 4.03 -1.41 -3.85
CA PHE A 183 3.74 -0.68 -5.07
C PHE A 183 2.45 0.12 -4.84
N ASP A 184 2.52 1.43 -4.86
CA ASP A 184 1.33 2.29 -4.82
C ASP A 184 1.20 3.03 -6.15
N VAL A 185 0.05 2.88 -6.81
CA VAL A 185 -0.22 3.53 -8.10
C VAL A 185 -0.12 5.04 -7.96
N TRP A 186 -0.69 5.65 -6.91
CA TRP A 186 -0.69 7.10 -6.71
C TRP A 186 0.72 7.69 -6.60
N HIS A 187 1.66 6.91 -6.08
CA HIS A 187 3.05 7.34 -5.94
C HIS A 187 3.90 7.07 -7.18
N LEU A 188 3.56 6.07 -7.98
CA LEU A 188 4.43 5.58 -9.04
C LEU A 188 3.91 5.82 -10.46
N TRP A 189 2.63 6.19 -10.65
CA TRP A 189 1.98 6.25 -11.96
C TRP A 189 2.73 7.05 -13.03
N ASN A 190 3.42 8.14 -12.65
CA ASN A 190 4.17 9.03 -13.53
C ASN A 190 5.69 8.79 -13.51
N THR A 191 6.16 7.71 -12.89
CA THR A 191 7.57 7.33 -12.93
C THR A 191 7.97 7.04 -14.38
N PRO A 192 9.07 7.63 -14.89
CA PRO A 192 9.57 7.28 -16.22
C PRO A 192 9.80 5.78 -16.37
N ASP A 193 9.41 5.24 -17.52
CA ASP A 193 9.58 3.81 -17.85
C ASP A 193 8.94 2.80 -16.89
N LEU A 194 7.95 3.21 -16.07
CA LEU A 194 7.30 2.38 -15.06
C LEU A 194 6.90 1.00 -15.59
N LEU A 195 6.27 0.94 -16.78
CA LEU A 195 5.82 -0.34 -17.36
C LEU A 195 6.96 -1.29 -17.69
N ALA A 196 8.18 -0.78 -17.93
CA ALA A 196 9.38 -1.59 -18.10
C ALA A 196 10.03 -1.97 -16.76
N GLU A 197 9.87 -1.13 -15.73
CA GLU A 197 10.38 -1.39 -14.38
C GLU A 197 9.57 -2.45 -13.64
N ILE A 198 8.25 -2.48 -13.80
CA ILE A 198 7.38 -3.46 -13.13
C ILE A 198 7.88 -4.90 -13.29
N PRO A 199 8.09 -5.47 -14.49
CA PRO A 199 8.57 -6.84 -14.62
C PRO A 199 9.98 -7.04 -14.05
N ARG A 200 10.81 -6.01 -14.04
CA ARG A 200 12.16 -6.07 -13.50
C ARG A 200 12.18 -6.26 -11.99
N TYR A 201 11.25 -5.60 -11.28
CA TYR A 201 11.20 -5.57 -9.82
C TYR A 201 10.02 -6.34 -9.22
N ALA A 202 9.19 -7.00 -10.04
CA ALA A 202 8.00 -7.73 -9.56
C ALA A 202 8.32 -8.77 -8.49
N HIS A 203 9.48 -9.41 -8.56
CA HIS A 203 9.91 -10.41 -7.58
C HIS A 203 10.17 -9.84 -6.18
N LEU A 204 10.31 -8.51 -6.05
CA LEU A 204 10.47 -7.80 -4.79
C LEU A 204 9.14 -7.32 -4.21
N LEU A 205 8.06 -7.30 -4.99
CA LEU A 205 6.78 -6.80 -4.52
C LEU A 205 6.25 -7.61 -3.33
N ALA A 206 5.74 -6.91 -2.33
CA ALA A 206 5.10 -7.46 -1.15
C ALA A 206 3.66 -7.00 -0.99
N GLY A 207 3.28 -5.88 -1.62
CA GLY A 207 1.93 -5.33 -1.63
C GLY A 207 1.69 -4.44 -2.84
N VAL A 208 0.41 -4.24 -3.19
CA VAL A 208 -0.01 -3.31 -4.24
C VAL A 208 -1.19 -2.51 -3.72
N HIS A 209 -1.04 -1.18 -3.65
CA HIS A 209 -2.12 -0.24 -3.46
C HIS A 209 -2.63 0.25 -4.82
N VAL A 210 -3.95 0.33 -4.95
CA VAL A 210 -4.63 0.82 -6.16
C VAL A 210 -5.54 1.99 -5.82
N ASP A 211 -5.43 3.01 -6.60
CA ASP A 211 -6.16 4.26 -6.55
C ASP A 211 -5.91 5.01 -7.85
N ASP A 212 -6.21 6.29 -7.94
CA ASP A 212 -5.88 7.08 -9.12
C ASP A 212 -5.53 8.53 -8.76
N TRP A 213 -4.81 9.18 -9.65
CA TRP A 213 -4.36 10.56 -9.52
C TRP A 213 -5.37 11.51 -10.16
N ARG A 214 -5.89 12.44 -9.36
CA ARG A 214 -6.72 13.55 -9.85
C ARG A 214 -5.84 14.61 -10.52
N GLU A 215 -6.20 15.05 -11.71
CA GLU A 215 -5.51 16.14 -12.41
C GLU A 215 -6.46 17.33 -12.69
N PRO A 216 -6.16 18.56 -12.22
CA PRO A 216 -5.09 18.86 -11.28
C PRO A 216 -5.41 18.36 -9.86
N THR A 217 -4.39 17.85 -9.16
CA THR A 217 -4.56 17.48 -7.76
C THR A 217 -4.71 18.71 -6.86
N ARG A 218 -5.54 18.61 -5.82
CA ARG A 218 -5.74 19.67 -4.81
C ARG A 218 -4.83 19.46 -3.59
N GLY A 219 -4.19 18.29 -3.48
CA GLY A 219 -3.27 17.95 -2.40
C GLY A 219 -3.02 16.45 -2.29
N TRP A 220 -2.26 16.05 -1.29
CA TRP A 220 -1.86 14.66 -1.07
C TRP A 220 -3.02 13.72 -0.68
N ALA A 221 -4.08 14.28 -0.11
CA ALA A 221 -5.28 13.53 0.27
C ALA A 221 -6.43 13.81 -0.72
N ASP A 222 -6.14 13.80 -2.02
CA ASP A 222 -7.09 14.03 -3.12
C ASP A 222 -7.06 12.88 -4.13
N ARG A 223 -6.98 11.64 -3.62
CA ARG A 223 -7.04 10.44 -4.45
C ARG A 223 -8.46 10.21 -4.95
N VAL A 224 -8.58 9.58 -6.11
CA VAL A 224 -9.85 9.17 -6.70
C VAL A 224 -9.89 7.66 -6.93
N LEU A 225 -11.07 7.13 -7.25
CA LEU A 225 -11.23 5.70 -7.52
C LEU A 225 -10.48 5.31 -8.80
N PRO A 226 -10.05 4.04 -8.92
CA PRO A 226 -9.38 3.53 -10.10
C PRO A 226 -10.13 3.84 -11.39
N GLY A 227 -9.47 4.52 -12.33
CA GLY A 227 -10.01 4.95 -13.62
C GLY A 227 -10.81 6.26 -13.61
N ASP A 228 -10.90 6.92 -12.46
CA ASP A 228 -11.51 8.26 -12.35
C ASP A 228 -10.45 9.38 -12.42
N GLY A 229 -9.17 9.03 -12.56
CA GLY A 229 -8.03 9.92 -12.67
C GLY A 229 -7.31 9.83 -14.00
N VAL A 230 -6.00 10.09 -13.99
CA VAL A 230 -5.17 10.16 -15.21
C VAL A 230 -4.12 9.05 -15.31
N ALA A 231 -3.96 8.22 -14.29
CA ALA A 231 -3.03 7.09 -14.34
C ALA A 231 -3.50 6.05 -15.38
N ASP A 232 -2.57 5.52 -16.17
CA ASP A 232 -2.89 4.45 -17.12
C ASP A 232 -3.06 3.10 -16.42
N LEU A 233 -4.09 3.01 -15.57
CA LEU A 233 -4.37 1.82 -14.77
C LEU A 233 -4.48 0.54 -15.61
N PRO A 234 -5.16 0.52 -16.77
CA PRO A 234 -5.21 -0.68 -17.60
C PRO A 234 -3.83 -1.19 -18.02
N ALA A 235 -2.87 -0.30 -18.28
CA ALA A 235 -1.50 -0.71 -18.61
C ALA A 235 -0.74 -1.17 -17.36
N ILE A 236 -0.85 -0.45 -16.25
CA ILE A 236 -0.17 -0.79 -14.99
C ILE A 236 -0.65 -2.14 -14.46
N LEU A 237 -1.98 -2.36 -14.40
CA LEU A 237 -2.57 -3.63 -13.97
C LEU A 237 -2.20 -4.78 -14.91
N GLY A 238 -2.12 -4.50 -16.22
CA GLY A 238 -1.63 -5.47 -17.21
C GLY A 238 -0.18 -5.87 -16.93
N ALA A 239 0.70 -4.90 -16.72
CA ALA A 239 2.11 -5.15 -16.43
C ALA A 239 2.32 -5.94 -15.12
N LEU A 240 1.58 -5.61 -14.05
CA LEU A 240 1.63 -6.34 -12.79
C LEU A 240 1.15 -7.80 -12.95
N ALA A 241 0.02 -8.01 -13.64
CA ALA A 241 -0.51 -9.35 -13.90
C ALA A 241 0.42 -10.18 -14.78
N ASP A 242 0.97 -9.59 -15.85
CA ASP A 242 1.93 -10.28 -16.76
C ASP A 242 3.26 -10.60 -16.05
N ALA A 243 3.66 -9.78 -15.08
CA ALA A 243 4.82 -10.01 -14.22
C ALA A 243 4.58 -11.05 -13.10
N GLY A 244 3.35 -11.58 -13.00
CA GLY A 244 3.01 -12.67 -12.08
C GLY A 244 2.54 -12.23 -10.69
N TRP A 245 2.11 -10.96 -10.50
CA TRP A 245 1.52 -10.55 -9.24
C TRP A 245 0.21 -11.30 -8.98
N ASP A 246 0.15 -12.04 -7.88
CA ASP A 246 -0.98 -12.86 -7.43
C ASP A 246 -1.53 -12.46 -6.05
N GLY A 247 -0.99 -11.37 -5.48
CA GLY A 247 -1.42 -10.78 -4.22
C GLY A 247 -2.74 -10.01 -4.33
N PHE A 248 -3.04 -9.26 -3.27
CA PHE A 248 -4.17 -8.34 -3.26
C PHE A 248 -3.85 -7.07 -4.02
N TYR A 249 -4.88 -6.52 -4.67
CA TYR A 249 -4.94 -5.13 -5.12
C TYR A 249 -5.77 -4.38 -4.08
N ASP A 250 -5.09 -3.65 -3.19
CA ASP A 250 -5.69 -3.04 -2.00
C ASP A 250 -6.04 -1.57 -2.29
N LEU A 251 -7.32 -1.22 -2.28
CA LEU A 251 -7.78 0.14 -2.52
C LEU A 251 -7.36 1.03 -1.37
N GLU A 252 -6.53 2.05 -1.63
CA GLU A 252 -6.08 2.99 -0.62
C GLU A 252 -6.45 4.44 -0.99
N ILE A 253 -7.55 4.92 -0.44
CA ILE A 253 -8.08 6.26 -0.74
C ILE A 253 -7.85 7.22 0.42
N PHE A 254 -6.99 8.21 0.18
CA PHE A 254 -6.95 9.44 0.97
C PHE A 254 -7.80 10.50 0.25
N SER A 255 -8.91 10.91 0.86
CA SER A 255 -9.85 11.87 0.28
C SER A 255 -10.38 12.77 1.39
N ASP A 256 -9.65 13.87 1.66
CA ASP A 256 -9.85 14.67 2.87
C ASP A 256 -11.22 15.36 2.90
N ASN A 257 -11.97 15.14 3.97
CA ASN A 257 -13.25 15.79 4.29
C ASN A 257 -13.14 16.82 5.40
N GLY A 258 -11.91 17.27 5.68
CA GLY A 258 -11.57 18.19 6.77
C GLY A 258 -10.80 17.53 7.90
N ALA A 259 -10.67 16.20 7.91
CA ALA A 259 -9.93 15.48 8.94
C ALA A 259 -8.44 15.84 8.97
N PHE A 260 -7.86 16.19 7.82
CA PHE A 260 -6.47 16.64 7.65
C PHE A 260 -6.36 18.11 7.20
N GLY A 261 -7.46 18.87 7.30
CA GLY A 261 -7.48 20.31 7.08
C GLY A 261 -7.90 20.77 5.68
N SER A 262 -8.20 19.86 4.74
CA SER A 262 -8.70 20.20 3.41
C SER A 262 -10.07 19.56 3.20
N ALA A 263 -11.15 20.31 3.44
CA ALA A 263 -12.50 19.81 3.25
C ALA A 263 -12.90 19.84 1.77
N TYR A 264 -12.61 18.76 1.04
CA TYR A 264 -13.01 18.65 -0.37
C TYR A 264 -14.51 18.35 -0.48
N PRO A 265 -15.28 19.08 -1.30
CA PRO A 265 -16.75 18.95 -1.38
C PRO A 265 -17.21 17.61 -1.99
N ASP A 266 -16.32 16.89 -2.63
CA ASP A 266 -16.51 15.59 -3.27
C ASP A 266 -15.66 14.50 -2.61
N SER A 267 -15.36 14.67 -1.32
CA SER A 267 -14.58 13.71 -0.57
C SER A 267 -15.22 12.33 -0.57
N LEU A 268 -14.43 11.32 -0.91
CA LEU A 268 -14.86 9.91 -0.84
C LEU A 268 -15.01 9.42 0.61
N TRP A 269 -14.38 10.10 1.59
CA TRP A 269 -14.55 9.80 3.00
C TRP A 269 -15.91 10.21 3.58
N ASP A 270 -16.72 10.95 2.81
CA ASP A 270 -18.11 11.26 3.16
C ASP A 270 -19.10 10.16 2.75
N LEU A 271 -18.64 9.18 1.98
CA LEU A 271 -19.45 8.03 1.60
C LEU A 271 -19.60 7.04 2.76
N ASP A 272 -20.72 6.34 2.78
CA ASP A 272 -20.86 5.13 3.59
C ASP A 272 -19.81 4.08 3.19
N ALA A 273 -19.27 3.36 4.17
CA ALA A 273 -18.18 2.42 3.96
C ALA A 273 -18.52 1.30 2.96
N ALA A 274 -19.77 0.80 2.96
CA ALA A 274 -20.19 -0.22 2.02
C ALA A 274 -20.33 0.34 0.60
N GLU A 275 -20.80 1.58 0.48
CA GLU A 275 -20.91 2.27 -0.81
C GLU A 275 -19.52 2.56 -1.40
N LEU A 276 -18.56 3.03 -0.58
CA LEU A 276 -17.19 3.22 -1.05
C LEU A 276 -16.58 1.90 -1.53
N ALA A 277 -16.66 0.85 -0.73
CA ALA A 277 -16.12 -0.46 -1.07
C ALA A 277 -16.73 -1.02 -2.36
N ARG A 278 -18.04 -0.89 -2.52
CA ARG A 278 -18.76 -1.30 -3.73
C ARG A 278 -18.30 -0.52 -4.96
N ARG A 279 -18.23 0.82 -4.88
CA ARG A 279 -17.74 1.67 -5.98
C ARG A 279 -16.31 1.39 -6.33
N GLY A 280 -15.45 1.23 -5.33
CA GLY A 280 -14.03 0.90 -5.52
C GLY A 280 -13.86 -0.43 -6.27
N ARG A 281 -14.60 -1.46 -5.85
CA ARG A 281 -14.60 -2.76 -6.53
C ARG A 281 -15.08 -2.68 -7.97
N GLU A 282 -16.14 -1.94 -8.24
CA GLU A 282 -16.67 -1.75 -9.61
C GLU A 282 -15.67 -0.96 -10.48
N ALA A 283 -15.05 0.09 -9.93
CA ALA A 283 -14.05 0.89 -10.60
C ALA A 283 -12.81 0.04 -10.95
N PHE A 284 -12.28 -0.70 -9.99
CA PHE A 284 -11.18 -1.63 -10.22
C PHE A 284 -11.53 -2.70 -11.27
N ALA A 285 -12.72 -3.30 -11.19
CA ALA A 285 -13.16 -4.32 -12.15
C ALA A 285 -13.23 -3.79 -13.59
N ARG A 286 -13.65 -2.53 -13.79
CA ARG A 286 -13.61 -1.87 -15.11
C ARG A 286 -12.18 -1.78 -15.63
N CYS A 287 -11.26 -1.19 -14.86
CA CYS A 287 -9.85 -1.07 -15.23
C CYS A 287 -9.19 -2.44 -15.50
N TRP A 288 -9.53 -3.44 -14.68
CA TRP A 288 -9.05 -4.80 -14.86
C TRP A 288 -9.54 -5.43 -16.16
N SER A 289 -10.79 -5.22 -16.53
CA SER A 289 -11.36 -5.74 -17.78
C SER A 289 -10.73 -5.10 -19.03
N GLU A 290 -10.25 -3.87 -18.91
CA GLU A 290 -9.61 -3.09 -19.97
C GLU A 290 -8.08 -3.26 -20.00
N ARG A 291 -7.52 -4.06 -19.07
CA ARG A 291 -6.06 -4.20 -18.97
C ARG A 291 -5.41 -4.65 -20.27
N ARG A 292 -4.27 -4.08 -20.56
CA ARG A 292 -3.49 -4.36 -21.76
C ARG A 292 -2.41 -5.37 -21.47
N VAL A 293 -2.33 -6.43 -22.29
CA VAL A 293 -1.24 -7.39 -22.25
C VAL A 293 0.03 -6.70 -22.75
N THR A 294 1.11 -6.80 -21.98
CA THR A 294 2.38 -6.17 -22.38
C THR A 294 3.05 -6.93 -23.54
N ALA A 295 3.80 -6.21 -24.38
CA ALA A 295 4.49 -6.81 -25.52
C ALA A 295 5.49 -7.93 -25.11
N ALA A 296 6.02 -7.87 -23.89
CA ALA A 296 6.92 -8.88 -23.34
C ALA A 296 6.21 -10.24 -23.10
N ALA A 297 4.95 -10.20 -22.64
CA ALA A 297 4.16 -11.42 -22.44
C ALA A 297 3.74 -12.08 -23.76
N VAL A 298 3.63 -11.31 -24.84
CA VAL A 298 3.35 -11.83 -26.20
C VAL A 298 4.56 -12.59 -26.75
N SER A 299 5.78 -12.11 -26.52
CA SER A 299 7.02 -12.75 -26.99
C SER A 299 7.26 -14.11 -26.34
N GLN A 300 6.98 -14.25 -25.03
CA GLN A 300 7.15 -15.53 -24.32
C GLN A 300 6.11 -16.60 -24.72
N ARG A 301 4.94 -16.20 -25.24
CA ARG A 301 3.90 -17.14 -25.71
C ARG A 301 4.08 -17.58 -27.14
N GLY A 302 5.00 -16.96 -27.89
CA GLY A 302 5.33 -17.33 -29.29
C GLY A 302 6.46 -18.33 -29.44
N GLU A 303 7.15 -18.67 -28.35
CA GLU A 303 8.30 -19.60 -28.37
C GLU A 303 7.98 -21.00 -27.76
N THR A 304 6.71 -21.30 -27.49
CA THR A 304 6.22 -22.64 -27.11
C THR A 304 5.29 -23.17 -28.18
#